data_71a2a69664a23afbed40665cc2aeffcf
#
_entry.id   71a2a69664a23afbed40665cc2aeffcf
#
_cell.length_a   1.000
_cell.length_b   1.000
_cell.length_c   1.000
_cell.angle_alpha   90.00
_cell.angle_beta   90.00
_cell.angle_gamma   90.00
#
_symmetry.space_group_name_H-M   'P 1'
#
loop_
_entity.id
_entity.type
_entity.pdbx_description
1 polymer ?
#
loop_
_entity_poly.entity_id
_entity_poly.type
_entity_poly.pdbx_seq_one_letter_code
_entity_poly.pdbx_strand_id
1 'polypeptide(L)' 'MRAKKPTLVITFPTTTAALSWERHCMEKNIPGRLIPVPVTITADCGLAWAMPPAERGRLSELDGLPYSALFEMEL' A
#
# COMPACT_ATOMS: atom_id res chain seq x y z
N MET A 1 -13.66 6.69 -20.41
CA MET A 1 -12.27 6.39 -20.00
C MET A 1 -12.00 6.89 -18.60
N ARG A 2 -11.36 6.08 -17.78
CA ARG A 2 -11.09 6.47 -16.41
C ARG A 2 -9.78 7.25 -16.34
N ALA A 3 -9.79 8.41 -15.67
CA ALA A 3 -8.57 9.17 -15.45
C ALA A 3 -7.70 8.47 -14.40
N LYS A 4 -6.39 8.49 -14.62
CA LYS A 4 -5.45 7.98 -13.62
C LYS A 4 -5.37 8.97 -12.47
N LYS A 5 -5.22 8.46 -11.27
CA LYS A 5 -5.13 9.28 -10.06
C LYS A 5 -3.83 9.01 -9.33
N PRO A 6 -3.26 10.04 -8.68
CA PRO A 6 -2.10 9.80 -7.83
C PRO A 6 -2.44 8.79 -6.75
N THR A 7 -1.55 7.84 -6.52
CA THR A 7 -1.77 6.75 -5.57
C THR A 7 -0.46 6.45 -4.86
N LEU A 8 -0.53 6.26 -3.55
CA LEU A 8 0.60 5.71 -2.80
C LEU A 8 0.52 4.20 -2.88
N VAL A 9 1.64 3.57 -3.22
CA VAL A 9 1.73 2.11 -3.34
C VAL A 9 2.83 1.64 -2.41
N ILE A 10 2.49 0.75 -1.49
CA ILE A 10 3.43 0.20 -0.52
C ILE A 10 3.63 -1.27 -0.84
N THR A 11 4.88 -1.70 -0.94
CA THR A 11 5.21 -3.09 -1.20
C THR A 11 5.69 -3.76 0.08
N PHE A 12 5.69 -5.09 0.09
CA PHE A 12 5.95 -5.87 1.29
C PHE A 12 6.95 -6.99 1.03
N PRO A 13 7.72 -7.41 2.06
CA PRO A 13 8.64 -8.53 1.90
C PRO A 13 7.92 -9.88 1.81
N THR A 14 6.73 -10.00 2.37
CA THR A 14 5.97 -11.26 2.36
C THR A 14 4.48 -10.99 2.25
N THR A 15 3.72 -12.01 1.83
CA THR A 15 2.27 -11.93 1.80
C THR A 15 1.70 -11.73 3.20
N THR A 16 2.29 -12.34 4.21
CA THR A 16 1.85 -12.18 5.59
C THR A 16 1.96 -10.71 6.02
N ALA A 17 3.04 -10.04 5.64
CA ALA A 17 3.22 -8.62 5.95
C ALA A 17 2.13 -7.78 5.28
N ALA A 18 1.78 -8.10 4.04
CA ALA A 18 0.73 -7.38 3.31
C ALA A 18 -0.63 -7.54 3.99
N LEU A 19 -0.96 -8.76 4.41
CA LEU A 19 -2.24 -9.02 5.06
C LEU A 19 -2.31 -8.37 6.45
N SER A 20 -1.20 -8.36 7.17
CA SER A 20 -1.13 -7.67 8.46
C SER A 20 -1.36 -6.17 8.31
N TRP A 21 -0.74 -5.59 7.28
CA TRP A 21 -0.92 -4.16 6.96
C TRP A 21 -2.39 -3.84 6.67
N GLU A 22 -3.01 -4.65 5.83
CA GLU A 22 -4.42 -4.47 5.51
C GLU A 22 -5.28 -4.50 6.77
N ARG A 23 -5.05 -5.48 7.64
CA ARG A 23 -5.84 -5.61 8.86
C ARG A 23 -5.70 -4.39 9.76
N HIS A 24 -4.48 -3.90 9.94
CA HIS A 24 -4.27 -2.71 10.76
C HIS A 24 -4.93 -1.48 10.15
N CYS A 25 -4.88 -1.35 8.81
CA CYS A 25 -5.56 -0.25 8.13
C CYS A 25 -7.07 -0.31 8.34
N MET A 26 -7.65 -1.50 8.27
CA MET A 26 -9.08 -1.66 8.49
C MET A 26 -9.46 -1.29 9.92
N GLU A 27 -8.67 -1.71 10.89
CA GLU A 27 -8.93 -1.40 12.29
C GLU A 27 -8.83 0.09 12.59
N LYS A 28 -7.98 0.80 11.86
CA LYS A 28 -7.76 2.23 12.07
C LYS A 28 -8.54 3.09 11.08
N ASN A 29 -9.35 2.47 10.24
CA ASN A 29 -10.14 3.17 9.21
C ASN A 29 -9.25 3.97 8.26
N ILE A 30 -8.10 3.43 7.90
CA ILE A 30 -7.21 4.04 6.92
C ILE A 30 -7.68 3.57 5.55
N PRO A 31 -8.04 4.47 4.64
CA PRO A 31 -8.55 4.08 3.33
C PRO A 31 -7.47 3.45 2.46
N GLY A 32 -7.87 2.50 1.64
CA GLY A 32 -6.97 1.83 0.71
C GLY A 32 -7.42 0.41 0.47
N ARG A 33 -6.61 -0.33 -0.30
CA ARG A 33 -6.91 -1.73 -0.61
C ARG A 33 -5.65 -2.44 -1.06
N LEU A 34 -5.66 -3.76 -0.95
CA LEU A 34 -4.59 -4.58 -1.53
C LEU A 34 -4.84 -4.71 -3.04
N ILE A 35 -3.77 -4.61 -3.80
CA ILE A 35 -3.79 -4.77 -5.26
C ILE A 35 -2.62 -5.68 -5.66
N PRO A 36 -2.67 -6.27 -6.86
CA PRO A 36 -1.48 -6.90 -7.40
C PRO A 36 -0.39 -5.85 -7.61
N VAL A 37 0.87 -6.22 -7.35
CA VAL A 37 1.98 -5.29 -7.56
C VAL A 37 1.99 -4.84 -9.02
N PRO A 38 2.04 -3.52 -9.28
CA PRO A 38 2.12 -3.02 -10.66
C PRO A 38 3.37 -3.56 -11.38
N VAL A 39 3.24 -3.81 -12.68
CA VAL A 39 4.31 -4.43 -13.46
C VAL A 39 5.58 -3.59 -13.51
N THR A 40 5.47 -2.29 -13.23
CA THR A 40 6.63 -1.39 -13.24
C THR A 40 7.44 -1.48 -11.94
N ILE A 41 6.97 -2.23 -10.96
CA ILE A 41 7.61 -2.37 -9.66
C ILE A 41 8.10 -3.79 -9.50
N THR A 42 9.34 -3.96 -9.05
CA THR A 42 9.88 -5.26 -8.64
C THR A 42 9.66 -5.40 -7.14
N ALA A 43 9.02 -6.48 -6.72
CA ALA A 43 8.76 -6.72 -5.31
C ALA A 43 8.80 -8.21 -5.01
N ASP A 44 9.15 -8.55 -3.76
CA ASP A 44 9.27 -9.94 -3.33
C ASP A 44 7.91 -10.62 -3.17
N CYS A 45 6.89 -9.82 -2.88
CA CYS A 45 5.52 -10.30 -2.68
C CYS A 45 4.67 -9.83 -3.86
N GLY A 46 3.68 -10.62 -4.23
CA GLY A 46 2.81 -10.28 -5.36
C GLY A 46 1.72 -9.25 -5.02
N LEU A 47 1.67 -8.76 -3.78
CA LEU A 47 0.65 -7.85 -3.32
C LEU A 47 1.25 -6.51 -2.90
N ALA A 48 0.47 -5.44 -3.10
CA ALA A 48 0.82 -4.10 -2.65
C ALA A 48 -0.42 -3.44 -2.05
N TRP A 49 -0.19 -2.42 -1.23
CA TRP A 49 -1.28 -1.62 -0.66
C TRP A 49 -1.36 -0.31 -1.43
N ALA A 50 -2.56 0.00 -1.95
CA ALA A 50 -2.81 1.24 -2.68
C ALA A 50 -3.68 2.14 -1.83
N MET A 51 -3.27 3.40 -1.64
CA MET A 51 -4.02 4.33 -0.82
C MET A 51 -3.93 5.75 -1.38
N PRO A 52 -4.88 6.63 -1.02
CA PRO A 52 -4.82 8.02 -1.48
C PRO A 52 -3.61 8.74 -0.88
N PRO A 53 -2.88 9.55 -1.65
CA PRO A 53 -1.75 10.33 -1.10
C PRO A 53 -2.18 11.30 0.00
N ALA A 54 -3.43 11.75 -0.01
CA ALA A 54 -3.94 12.65 1.02
C ALA A 54 -3.90 12.02 2.40
N GLU A 55 -3.87 10.68 2.49
CA GLU A 55 -3.81 9.96 3.76
C GLU A 55 -2.39 9.60 4.17
N ARG A 56 -1.40 10.14 3.49
CA ARG A 56 0.00 9.83 3.75
C ARG A 56 0.39 10.04 5.23
N GLY A 57 -0.16 11.07 5.86
CA GLY A 57 0.12 11.33 7.27
C GLY A 57 -0.32 10.23 8.21
N ARG A 58 -1.26 9.37 7.76
CA ARG A 58 -1.74 8.26 8.57
C ARG A 58 -0.74 7.09 8.61
N LEU A 59 0.30 7.12 7.78
CA LEU A 59 1.31 6.06 7.78
C LEU A 59 2.05 5.96 9.12
N SER A 60 2.13 7.05 9.85
CA SER A 60 2.76 7.02 11.18
C SER A 60 2.01 6.10 12.15
N GLU A 61 0.72 5.86 11.91
CA GLU A 61 -0.08 4.95 12.74
C GLU A 61 0.28 3.49 12.49
N LEU A 62 1.02 3.23 11.42
CA LEU A 62 1.44 1.88 11.02
C LEU A 62 2.92 1.63 11.31
N ASP A 63 3.55 2.49 12.11
CA ASP A 63 4.95 2.34 12.50
C ASP A 63 5.17 0.98 13.14
N GLY A 64 6.29 0.36 12.79
CA GLY A 64 6.64 -0.95 13.32
C GLY A 64 6.15 -2.12 12.48
N LEU A 65 5.23 -1.90 11.53
CA LEU A 65 4.81 -2.95 10.62
C LEU A 65 5.82 -3.08 9.48
N PRO A 66 6.18 -4.29 9.08
CA PRO A 66 7.17 -4.47 8.01
C PRO A 66 6.60 -4.08 6.65
N TYR A 67 7.38 -3.34 5.89
CA TYR A 67 7.11 -3.07 4.48
C TYR A 67 8.44 -2.90 3.76
N SER A 68 8.44 -3.06 2.42
CA SER A 68 9.67 -3.00 1.65
C SER A 68 9.95 -1.61 1.11
N ALA A 69 8.97 -1.00 0.45
CA ALA A 69 9.16 0.27 -0.22
C ALA A 69 7.84 1.00 -0.38
N LEU A 70 7.93 2.31 -0.61
CA LEU A 70 6.78 3.16 -0.84
C LEU A 70 7.01 3.92 -2.14
N PHE A 71 6.00 3.93 -3.00
CA PHE A 71 6.05 4.60 -4.29
C PHE A 71 4.86 5.52 -4.44
N GLU A 72 5.04 6.61 -5.18
CA GLU A 72 3.93 7.42 -5.66
C GLU A 72 3.81 7.19 -7.16
N MET A 73 2.62 6.83 -7.61
CA MET A 73 2.39 6.60 -9.03
C MET A 73 0.94 6.87 -9.36
N GLU A 74 0.65 6.98 -10.65
CA GLU A 74 -0.71 7.15 -11.12
C GLU A 74 -1.27 5.80 -11.54
N LEU A 75 -2.41 5.46 -10.98
CA LEU A 75 -3.10 4.20 -11.29
C LEU A 75 -4.52 4.44 -11.76
#